data_262430eb48bc9ca90fcdde8d92c62409
#
_entry.id   262430eb48bc9ca90fcdde8d92c62409
#
_cell.length_a   1.000
_cell.length_b   1.000
_cell.length_c   1.000
_cell.angle_alpha   90.00
_cell.angle_beta   90.00
_cell.angle_gamma   90.00
#
_symmetry.space_group_name_H-M   'P 1'
#
loop_
_entity.id
_entity.type
_entity.pdbx_description
1 polymer ?
#
loop_
_entity_poly.entity_id
_entity_poly.type
_entity_poly.pdbx_seq_one_letter_code
_entity_poly.pdbx_strand_id
1 'polypeptide(L)'
;MAWRSKGFSLIELMVTLAILALLASMAVPFAQLVQQRHKETELRGALRQIRTALDAYKQSVKEGRVDSPADSSGYPPDLDVLWQGVADKTKPDATKIYFLRRLPRDPFFP
;
A
#
# COMPACT_ATOMS: atom_id res chain seq x y z
N MET A 1 46.14 22.63 -39.93
CA MET A 1 45.01 23.22 -39.19
C MET A 1 45.25 23.10 -37.72
N ALA A 2 45.38 24.22 -37.04
CA ALA A 2 45.50 24.16 -35.59
C ALA A 2 44.08 23.97 -34.98
N TRP A 3 43.89 22.85 -34.38
CA TRP A 3 42.68 22.60 -33.61
C TRP A 3 42.76 23.42 -32.34
N ARG A 4 41.94 24.47 -32.24
CA ARG A 4 41.80 25.20 -30.99
C ARG A 4 40.97 24.36 -30.04
N SER A 5 41.59 23.72 -29.08
CA SER A 5 40.86 23.14 -27.96
C SER A 5 40.45 24.30 -27.04
N LYS A 6 39.18 24.62 -27.07
CA LYS A 6 38.62 25.58 -26.13
C LYS A 6 38.32 24.88 -24.82
N GLY A 7 39.15 25.13 -23.81
CA GLY A 7 38.86 24.69 -22.46
C GLY A 7 37.81 25.57 -21.82
N PHE A 8 37.15 25.06 -20.77
CA PHE A 8 36.22 25.83 -19.97
C PHE A 8 36.98 26.86 -19.14
N SER A 9 36.39 28.03 -18.97
CA SER A 9 36.90 29.01 -18.04
C SER A 9 36.57 28.60 -16.60
N LEU A 10 37.34 29.12 -15.64
CA LEU A 10 37.11 28.86 -14.24
C LEU A 10 35.70 29.31 -13.80
N ILE A 11 35.28 30.49 -14.26
CA ILE A 11 33.95 31.01 -13.98
C ILE A 11 32.86 30.12 -14.54
N GLU A 12 33.05 29.64 -15.76
CA GLU A 12 32.09 28.72 -16.41
C GLU A 12 31.91 27.42 -15.62
N LEU A 13 33.03 26.84 -15.15
CA LEU A 13 32.97 25.66 -14.29
C LEU A 13 32.26 25.95 -12.95
N MET A 14 32.54 27.12 -12.33
CA MET A 14 31.92 27.50 -11.08
C MET A 14 30.40 27.66 -11.27
N VAL A 15 29.95 28.33 -12.32
CA VAL A 15 28.54 28.55 -12.63
C VAL A 15 27.86 27.19 -12.91
N THR A 16 28.49 26.34 -13.69
CA THR A 16 27.96 25.02 -14.01
C THR A 16 27.79 24.18 -12.75
N LEU A 17 28.78 24.16 -11.87
CA LEU A 17 28.72 23.43 -10.61
C LEU A 17 27.63 24.01 -9.69
N ALA A 18 27.47 25.33 -9.67
CA ALA A 18 26.42 25.96 -8.87
C ALA A 18 25.01 25.55 -9.35
N ILE A 19 24.81 25.53 -10.67
CA ILE A 19 23.53 25.10 -11.27
C ILE A 19 23.28 23.63 -10.98
N LEU A 20 24.28 22.77 -11.15
CA LEU A 20 24.16 21.34 -10.87
C LEU A 20 23.86 21.08 -9.39
N ALA A 21 24.52 21.81 -8.50
CA ALA A 21 24.27 21.71 -7.06
C ALA A 21 22.83 22.10 -6.71
N LEU A 22 22.33 23.17 -7.33
CA LEU A 22 20.96 23.62 -7.13
C LEU A 22 19.95 22.57 -7.62
N LEU A 23 20.16 22.02 -8.81
CA LEU A 23 19.30 20.96 -9.35
C LEU A 23 19.35 19.69 -8.49
N ALA A 24 20.55 19.32 -8.03
CA ALA A 24 20.73 18.16 -7.16
C ALA A 24 20.01 18.34 -5.81
N SER A 25 20.01 19.55 -5.28
CA SER A 25 19.31 19.82 -4.01
C SER A 25 17.81 19.67 -4.10
N MET A 26 17.23 19.80 -5.30
CA MET A 26 15.79 19.62 -5.53
C MET A 26 15.44 18.14 -5.81
N ALA A 27 16.38 17.34 -6.27
CA ALA A 27 16.14 15.95 -6.65
C ALA A 27 15.77 15.07 -5.46
N VAL A 28 16.46 15.22 -4.33
CA VAL A 28 16.24 14.38 -3.14
C VAL A 28 14.84 14.60 -2.53
N PRO A 29 14.39 15.84 -2.24
CA PRO A 29 13.04 16.04 -1.72
C PRO A 29 11.96 15.61 -2.71
N PHE A 30 12.20 15.75 -4.02
CA PHE A 30 11.24 15.27 -5.03
C PHE A 30 11.11 13.75 -4.99
N ALA A 31 12.22 13.02 -4.93
CA ALA A 31 12.22 11.55 -4.84
C ALA A 31 11.50 11.07 -3.57
N GLN A 32 11.72 11.74 -2.43
CA GLN A 32 11.05 11.43 -1.18
C GLN A 32 9.53 11.61 -1.29
N LEU A 33 9.09 12.69 -1.95
CA LEU A 33 7.66 12.95 -2.16
C LEU A 33 7.01 11.88 -3.03
N VAL A 34 7.67 11.44 -4.09
CA VAL A 34 7.20 10.37 -4.97
C VAL A 34 7.05 9.05 -4.19
N GLN A 35 8.04 8.69 -3.39
CA GLN A 35 8.00 7.50 -2.55
C GLN A 35 6.86 7.56 -1.54
N GLN A 36 6.66 8.72 -0.91
CA GLN A 36 5.58 8.91 0.05
C GLN A 36 4.21 8.73 -0.61
N ARG A 37 4.00 9.32 -1.77
CA ARG A 37 2.76 9.16 -2.55
C ARG A 37 2.51 7.72 -2.95
N HIS A 38 3.57 7.01 -3.33
CA HIS A 38 3.47 5.60 -3.66
C HIS A 38 3.01 4.76 -2.45
N LYS A 39 3.59 5.01 -1.28
CA LYS A 39 3.19 4.36 -0.02
C LYS A 39 1.75 4.68 0.36
N GLU A 40 1.32 5.93 0.18
CA GLU A 40 -0.07 6.33 0.44
C GLU A 40 -1.05 5.60 -0.48
N THR A 41 -0.69 5.43 -1.75
CA THR A 41 -1.52 4.69 -2.72
C THR A 41 -1.63 3.23 -2.33
N GLU A 42 -0.52 2.60 -1.92
CA GLU A 42 -0.51 1.22 -1.43
C GLU A 42 -1.37 1.08 -0.18
N LEU A 43 -1.26 2.02 0.76
CA LEU A 43 -2.05 2.01 1.98
C LEU A 43 -3.56 2.11 1.68
N ARG A 44 -3.95 3.01 0.78
CA ARG A 44 -5.35 3.14 0.36
C ARG A 44 -5.87 1.87 -0.28
N GLY A 45 -5.04 1.22 -1.11
CA GLY A 45 -5.36 -0.07 -1.71
C GLY A 45 -5.56 -1.15 -0.67
N ALA A 46 -4.67 -1.23 0.32
CA ALA A 46 -4.76 -2.18 1.42
C ALA A 46 -6.02 -1.95 2.26
N LEU A 47 -6.31 -0.70 2.60
CA LEU A 47 -7.52 -0.36 3.36
C LEU A 47 -8.80 -0.70 2.59
N ARG A 48 -8.79 -0.50 1.27
CA ARG A 48 -9.92 -0.87 0.42
C ARG A 48 -10.14 -2.38 0.41
N GLN A 49 -9.06 -3.16 0.33
CA GLN A 49 -9.14 -4.62 0.40
C GLN A 49 -9.72 -5.08 1.73
N ILE A 50 -9.27 -4.50 2.84
CA ILE A 50 -9.77 -4.83 4.17
C ILE A 50 -11.25 -4.46 4.29
N ARG A 51 -11.64 -3.28 3.82
CA ARG A 51 -13.05 -2.84 3.84
C ARG A 51 -13.93 -3.78 3.02
N THR A 52 -13.51 -4.14 1.83
CA THR A 52 -14.25 -5.07 0.97
C THR A 52 -14.40 -6.44 1.64
N ALA A 53 -13.35 -6.92 2.31
CA ALA A 53 -13.40 -8.18 3.05
C ALA A 53 -14.34 -8.12 4.25
N LEU A 54 -14.33 -6.99 4.98
CA LEU A 54 -15.25 -6.78 6.10
C LEU A 54 -16.71 -6.74 5.64
N ASP A 55 -16.98 -6.08 4.52
CA ASP A 55 -18.33 -6.02 3.95
C ASP A 55 -18.79 -7.41 3.49
N ALA A 56 -17.89 -8.17 2.87
CA ALA A 56 -18.19 -9.54 2.47
C ALA A 56 -18.47 -10.45 3.66
N TYR A 57 -17.72 -10.30 4.76
CA TYR A 57 -17.95 -11.02 6.00
C TYR A 57 -19.35 -10.70 6.55
N LYS A 58 -19.67 -9.42 6.65
CA LYS A 58 -20.97 -8.97 7.15
C LYS A 58 -22.11 -9.51 6.29
N GLN A 59 -21.94 -9.51 4.97
CA GLN A 59 -22.93 -10.07 4.06
C GLN A 59 -23.11 -11.56 4.28
N SER A 60 -22.02 -12.31 4.49
CA SER A 60 -22.07 -13.75 4.79
C SER A 60 -22.79 -14.03 6.11
N VAL A 61 -22.65 -13.16 7.12
CA VAL A 61 -23.40 -13.26 8.38
C VAL A 61 -24.90 -13.05 8.13
N LYS A 62 -25.26 -12.05 7.31
CA LYS A 62 -26.66 -11.79 6.95
C LYS A 62 -27.29 -12.94 6.20
N GLU A 63 -26.55 -13.59 5.33
CA GLU A 63 -26.98 -14.75 4.56
C GLU A 63 -27.05 -16.04 5.40
N GLY A 64 -26.61 -15.98 6.65
CA GLY A 64 -26.59 -17.13 7.53
C GLY A 64 -25.49 -18.13 7.27
N ARG A 65 -24.46 -17.77 6.47
CA ARG A 65 -23.34 -18.65 6.15
C ARG A 65 -22.28 -18.69 7.24
N VAL A 66 -22.16 -17.61 8.01
CA VAL A 66 -21.18 -17.46 9.07
C VAL A 66 -21.91 -17.25 10.39
N ASP A 67 -21.50 -17.99 11.42
CA ASP A 67 -22.03 -17.83 12.77
C ASP A 67 -21.54 -16.51 13.36
N SER A 68 -22.49 -15.77 13.93
CA SER A 68 -22.21 -14.54 14.66
C SER A 68 -23.14 -14.45 15.85
N PRO A 69 -22.66 -13.99 17.02
CA PRO A 69 -23.54 -13.76 18.17
C PRO A 69 -24.67 -12.79 17.80
N ALA A 70 -25.84 -13.02 18.34
CA ALA A 70 -27.05 -12.23 18.02
C ALA A 70 -26.89 -10.76 18.42
N ASP A 71 -26.06 -10.47 19.43
CA ASP A 71 -25.77 -9.14 19.94
C ASP A 71 -24.57 -8.47 19.28
N SER A 72 -23.92 -9.15 18.32
CA SER A 72 -22.76 -8.60 17.63
C SER A 72 -23.17 -7.70 16.46
N SER A 73 -22.24 -6.85 16.03
CA SER A 73 -22.45 -5.95 14.90
C SER A 73 -22.50 -6.66 13.54
N GLY A 74 -22.16 -7.95 13.48
CA GLY A 74 -22.01 -8.70 12.25
C GLY A 74 -20.65 -8.57 11.58
N TYR A 75 -19.74 -7.83 12.21
CA TYR A 75 -18.34 -7.74 11.78
C TYR A 75 -17.47 -8.74 12.54
N PRO A 76 -16.33 -9.16 11.99
CA PRO A 76 -15.44 -10.07 12.69
C PRO A 76 -14.85 -9.41 13.94
N PRO A 77 -14.54 -10.20 14.98
CA PRO A 77 -13.93 -9.66 16.20
C PRO A 77 -12.49 -9.21 15.97
N ASP A 78 -11.83 -9.73 14.93
CA ASP A 78 -10.43 -9.53 14.66
C ASP A 78 -10.22 -9.60 13.14
N LEU A 79 -9.25 -8.86 12.62
CA LEU A 79 -8.89 -8.90 11.20
C LEU A 79 -8.28 -10.24 10.79
N ASP A 80 -7.65 -10.94 11.71
CA ASP A 80 -7.03 -12.24 11.43
C ASP A 80 -8.06 -13.28 10.99
N VAL A 81 -9.30 -13.16 11.42
CA VAL A 81 -10.40 -14.04 11.02
C VAL A 81 -10.59 -14.03 9.50
N LEU A 82 -10.34 -12.90 8.85
CA LEU A 82 -10.55 -12.73 7.41
C LEU A 82 -9.61 -13.59 6.57
N TRP A 83 -8.37 -13.77 6.99
CA TRP A 83 -7.38 -14.56 6.25
C TRP A 83 -7.23 -15.99 6.77
N GLN A 84 -7.51 -16.22 8.04
CA GLN A 84 -7.48 -17.57 8.62
C GLN A 84 -8.62 -18.45 8.13
N GLY A 85 -9.71 -17.82 7.71
CA GLY A 85 -10.89 -18.51 7.22
C GLY A 85 -11.93 -18.75 8.30
N VAL A 86 -13.17 -18.80 7.88
CA VAL A 86 -14.33 -19.00 8.75
C VAL A 86 -15.14 -20.18 8.20
N ALA A 87 -15.61 -21.06 9.09
CA ALA A 87 -16.40 -22.20 8.68
C ALA A 87 -17.73 -21.75 8.06
N ASP A 88 -18.07 -22.32 6.91
CA ASP A 88 -19.36 -22.12 6.26
C ASP A 88 -20.38 -23.09 6.86
N LYS A 89 -21.28 -22.61 7.69
CA LYS A 89 -22.25 -23.46 8.35
C LYS A 89 -23.34 -24.01 7.42
N THR A 90 -23.43 -23.50 6.19
CA THR A 90 -24.36 -24.01 5.20
C THR A 90 -23.82 -25.26 4.47
N LYS A 91 -22.53 -25.55 4.64
CA LYS A 91 -21.89 -26.73 4.05
C LYS A 91 -21.55 -27.77 5.10
N PRO A 92 -21.96 -29.03 4.92
CA PRO A 92 -21.75 -30.08 5.92
C PRO A 92 -20.28 -30.51 6.06
N ASP A 93 -19.43 -30.23 5.07
CA ASP A 93 -18.03 -30.63 5.04
C ASP A 93 -17.11 -29.61 5.74
N ALA A 94 -17.67 -28.59 6.42
CA ALA A 94 -16.94 -27.56 7.15
C ALA A 94 -15.92 -26.79 6.29
N THR A 95 -16.24 -26.59 5.00
CA THR A 95 -15.42 -25.78 4.11
C THR A 95 -15.28 -24.36 4.65
N LYS A 96 -14.05 -23.85 4.68
CA LYS A 96 -13.79 -22.49 5.17
C LYS A 96 -13.97 -21.46 4.07
N ILE A 97 -14.51 -20.31 4.42
CA ILE A 97 -14.60 -19.13 3.57
C ILE A 97 -13.43 -18.21 3.90
N TYR A 98 -12.68 -17.83 2.89
CA TYR A 98 -11.57 -16.91 3.02
C TYR A 98 -11.95 -15.57 2.38
N PHE A 99 -11.91 -14.51 3.16
CA PHE A 99 -12.24 -13.16 2.69
C PHE A 99 -11.02 -12.39 2.21
N LEU A 100 -9.84 -12.76 2.74
CA LEU A 100 -8.53 -12.25 2.32
C LEU A 100 -7.57 -13.41 2.16
N ARG A 101 -6.66 -13.31 1.20
CA ARG A 101 -5.57 -14.30 1.07
C ARG A 101 -4.55 -14.15 2.18
N ARG A 102 -4.30 -12.90 2.54
CA ARG A 102 -3.40 -12.53 3.63
C ARG A 102 -3.77 -11.13 4.10
N LEU A 103 -3.39 -10.79 5.32
CA LEU A 103 -3.56 -9.43 5.81
C LEU A 103 -2.57 -8.51 5.07
N PRO A 104 -3.04 -7.43 4.42
CA PRO A 104 -2.15 -6.50 3.74
C PRO A 104 -1.17 -5.84 4.72
N ARG A 105 0.08 -5.71 4.28
CA ARG A 105 1.12 -5.09 5.10
C ARG A 105 1.00 -3.57 5.03
N ASP A 106 1.28 -2.90 6.15
CA ASP A 106 1.35 -1.45 6.18
C ASP A 106 2.66 -1.01 5.47
N PRO A 107 2.60 -0.21 4.39
CA PRO A 107 3.81 0.22 3.69
C PRO A 107 4.67 1.21 4.50
N PHE A 108 4.09 1.87 5.51
CA PHE A 108 4.83 2.78 6.40
C PHE A 108 5.50 2.06 7.56
N PHE A 109 4.96 0.90 7.97
CA PHE A 109 5.46 0.09 9.10
C PHE A 109 5.55 -1.38 8.67
N PRO A 110 6.56 -1.73 7.87
CA PRO A 110 6.70 -3.11 7.36
C PRO A 110 7.09 -4.14 8.46
#